data_ac76c33166fa62bab581c10d5de9c67c
#
_entry.id   ac76c33166fa62bab581c10d5de9c67c
#
_cell.length_a   1.000
_cell.length_b   1.000
_cell.length_c   1.000
_cell.angle_alpha   90.00
_cell.angle_beta   90.00
_cell.angle_gamma   90.00
#
_symmetry.space_group_name_H-M   'P 1'
#
loop_
_entity.id
_entity.type
_entity.pdbx_description
1 polymer ?
#
loop_
_entity_poly.entity_id
_entity_poly.type
_entity_poly.pdbx_seq_one_letter_code
_entity_poly.pdbx_strand_id
1 'polypeptide(L)' 'VLINVLPGRTSDVVRALSGIKQLRTIDPCWGKPDIIVVAEVSDQDALTQLVLSRIHEIDGVSQTDTHLVYRLKASNGK' A
#
# COMPACT_ATOMS: atom_id res chain seq x y z
N VAL A 1 -0.01 -3.33 0.68
CA VAL A 1 1.25 -2.77 0.17
C VAL A 1 2.05 -2.24 1.36
N LEU A 2 3.27 -2.70 1.48
CA LEU A 2 4.20 -2.25 2.51
C LEU A 2 5.10 -1.19 1.89
N ILE A 3 5.21 -0.04 2.55
CA ILE A 3 5.89 1.12 1.97
C ILE A 3 7.02 1.55 2.90
N ASN A 4 8.21 1.69 2.32
CA ASN A 4 9.34 2.31 3.00
C ASN A 4 9.53 3.72 2.45
N VAL A 5 9.87 4.65 3.33
CA VAL A 5 10.03 6.05 2.96
C VAL A 5 11.46 6.51 3.27
N LEU A 6 11.86 7.60 2.62
CA LEU A 6 13.10 8.25 2.94
C LEU A 6 13.00 8.87 4.34
N PRO A 7 14.14 9.04 5.04
CA PRO A 7 14.10 9.60 6.40
C PRO A 7 13.37 10.93 6.44
N GLY A 8 12.48 11.07 7.43
CA GLY A 8 11.76 12.31 7.66
C GLY A 8 10.59 12.57 6.71
N ARG A 9 10.25 11.62 5.84
CA ARG A 9 9.23 11.84 4.82
C ARG A 9 7.90 11.15 5.11
N THR A 10 7.77 10.51 6.26
CA THR A 10 6.57 9.73 6.55
C THR A 10 5.29 10.56 6.47
N SER A 11 5.28 11.73 7.11
CA SER A 11 4.08 12.57 7.11
C SER A 11 3.69 13.04 5.72
N ASP A 12 4.68 13.42 4.92
CA ASP A 12 4.43 13.86 3.54
C ASP A 12 3.85 12.73 2.71
N VAL A 13 4.40 11.53 2.86
CA VAL A 13 3.95 10.37 2.10
C VAL A 13 2.53 9.98 2.53
N VAL A 14 2.25 9.97 3.84
CA VAL A 14 0.90 9.67 4.33
C VAL A 14 -0.10 10.66 3.75
N ARG A 15 0.24 11.94 3.72
CA ARG A 15 -0.64 12.96 3.16
C ARG A 15 -0.93 12.70 1.68
N ALA A 16 0.10 12.36 0.91
CA ALA A 16 -0.07 12.06 -0.51
C ALA A 16 -0.91 10.80 -0.71
N LEU A 17 -0.68 9.75 0.10
CA LEU A 17 -1.47 8.52 0.02
C LEU A 17 -2.94 8.78 0.31
N SER A 18 -3.23 9.71 1.20
CA SER A 18 -4.60 10.01 1.59
C SER A 18 -5.47 10.51 0.43
N GLY A 19 -4.86 10.96 -0.65
CA GLY A 19 -5.59 11.37 -1.85
C GLY A 19 -5.92 10.24 -2.81
N ILE A 20 -5.53 9.00 -2.51
CA ILE A 20 -5.75 7.87 -3.40
C ILE A 20 -6.99 7.11 -2.97
N LYS A 21 -8.02 7.11 -3.83
CA LYS A 21 -9.35 6.58 -3.48
C LYS A 21 -9.34 5.08 -3.20
N GLN A 22 -8.47 4.33 -3.87
CA GLN A 22 -8.42 2.88 -3.74
C GLN A 22 -7.86 2.41 -2.41
N LEU A 23 -7.24 3.29 -1.64
CA LEU A 23 -6.65 2.92 -0.36
C LEU A 23 -7.73 2.94 0.73
N ARG A 24 -7.91 1.80 1.39
CA ARG A 24 -8.87 1.65 2.48
C ARG A 24 -8.30 2.08 3.82
N THR A 25 -7.07 1.68 4.08
CA THR A 25 -6.39 2.06 5.31
C THR A 25 -4.97 2.50 4.99
N ILE A 26 -4.47 3.43 5.79
CA ILE A 26 -3.10 3.93 5.70
C ILE A 26 -2.59 3.99 7.13
N ASP A 27 -1.66 3.10 7.47
CA ASP A 27 -1.19 2.95 8.84
C ASP A 27 0.32 3.17 8.93
N PRO A 28 0.77 4.31 9.46
CA PRO A 28 2.19 4.50 9.76
C PRO A 28 2.60 3.54 10.88
N CYS A 29 3.84 3.06 10.81
CA CYS A 29 4.36 2.07 11.73
C CYS A 29 5.68 2.50 12.33
N TRP A 30 6.01 1.92 13.48
CA TRP A 30 7.36 1.97 13.99
C TRP A 30 8.14 0.81 13.37
N GLY A 31 9.33 1.09 12.85
CA GLY A 31 10.16 0.07 12.24
C GLY A 31 9.93 -0.04 10.73
N LYS A 32 10.24 -1.21 10.17
CA LYS A 32 10.06 -1.49 8.74
C LYS A 32 8.93 -2.48 8.54
N PRO A 33 8.02 -2.24 7.62
CA PRO A 33 7.92 -1.06 6.75
C PRO A 33 7.54 0.19 7.55
N ASP A 34 7.69 1.34 6.91
CA ASP A 34 7.31 2.60 7.53
C ASP A 34 5.81 2.83 7.51
N ILE A 35 5.14 2.35 6.48
CA ILE A 35 3.69 2.52 6.29
C ILE A 35 3.11 1.23 5.72
N ILE A 36 1.96 0.83 6.24
CA ILE A 36 1.19 -0.29 5.69
C ILE A 36 -0.11 0.28 5.13
N VAL A 37 -0.39 0.00 3.87
CA VAL A 37 -1.66 0.39 3.27
C VAL A 37 -2.41 -0.84 2.78
N VAL A 38 -3.72 -0.79 2.90
CA VAL A 38 -4.60 -1.79 2.32
C VAL A 38 -5.35 -1.12 1.18
N ALA A 39 -5.22 -1.67 -0.01
CA ALA A 39 -5.88 -1.17 -1.20
C ALA A 39 -6.93 -2.17 -1.64
N GLU A 40 -8.03 -1.65 -2.18
CA GLU A 40 -9.06 -2.49 -2.77
C GLU A 40 -9.18 -2.13 -4.24
N VAL A 41 -8.92 -3.10 -5.09
CA VAL A 41 -8.90 -2.91 -6.54
C VAL A 41 -9.69 -4.03 -7.21
N SER A 42 -10.07 -3.81 -8.47
CA SER A 42 -10.92 -4.77 -9.18
C SER A 42 -10.17 -6.02 -9.63
N ASP A 43 -8.89 -5.90 -9.92
CA ASP A 43 -8.09 -7.02 -10.41
C ASP A 43 -6.61 -6.74 -10.20
N GLN A 44 -5.78 -7.70 -10.59
CA GLN A 44 -4.33 -7.60 -10.39
C GLN A 44 -3.71 -6.51 -11.26
N ASP A 45 -4.23 -6.31 -12.46
CA ASP A 45 -3.72 -5.25 -13.32
C ASP A 45 -3.98 -3.88 -12.70
N ALA A 46 -5.16 -3.68 -12.12
CA ALA A 46 -5.48 -2.43 -11.43
C ALA A 46 -4.54 -2.21 -10.24
N LEU A 47 -4.20 -3.28 -9.51
CA LEU A 47 -3.25 -3.19 -8.42
C LEU A 47 -1.87 -2.78 -8.92
N THR A 48 -1.40 -3.41 -9.99
CA THR A 48 -0.10 -3.08 -10.57
C THR A 48 -0.05 -1.62 -10.98
N GLN A 49 -1.09 -1.14 -11.66
CA GLN A 49 -1.16 0.26 -12.07
C GLN A 49 -1.17 1.21 -10.89
N LEU A 50 -1.93 0.87 -9.85
CA LEU A 50 -1.99 1.68 -8.63
C LEU A 50 -0.59 1.82 -8.02
N VAL A 51 0.12 0.70 -7.86
CA VAL A 51 1.44 0.73 -7.22
C VAL A 51 2.44 1.48 -8.09
N LEU A 52 2.51 1.15 -9.38
CA LEU A 52 3.53 1.73 -10.26
C LEU A 52 3.25 3.20 -10.58
N SER A 53 1.99 3.56 -10.81
CA SER A 53 1.66 4.89 -11.33
C SER A 53 1.26 5.87 -10.25
N ARG A 54 0.89 5.41 -9.06
CA ARG A 54 0.40 6.30 -8.02
C ARG A 54 1.29 6.26 -6.79
N ILE A 55 1.59 5.08 -6.29
CA ILE A 55 2.34 4.98 -5.03
C ILE A 55 3.82 5.21 -5.26
N HIS A 56 4.42 4.56 -6.25
CA HIS A 56 5.84 4.72 -6.52
C HIS A 56 6.23 6.14 -6.90
N GLU A 57 5.30 6.90 -7.46
CA GLU A 57 5.59 8.26 -7.88
C GLU A 57 5.48 9.28 -6.76
N ILE A 58 5.04 8.87 -5.59
CA ILE A 58 5.00 9.78 -4.44
C ILE A 58 6.42 10.11 -4.01
N ASP A 59 6.72 11.40 -3.97
CA ASP A 59 8.02 11.86 -3.50
C ASP A 59 8.22 11.45 -2.04
N GLY A 60 9.34 10.79 -1.76
CA GLY A 60 9.63 10.27 -0.44
C GLY A 60 9.46 8.77 -0.29
N VAL A 61 8.79 8.10 -1.23
CA VAL A 61 8.71 6.63 -1.25
C VAL A 61 10.02 6.07 -1.76
N SER A 62 10.66 5.21 -0.96
CA SER A 62 11.92 4.60 -1.35
C SER A 62 11.75 3.19 -1.89
N GLN A 63 10.75 2.46 -1.38
CA GLN A 63 10.55 1.07 -1.76
C GLN A 63 9.13 0.66 -1.43
N THR A 64 8.56 -0.22 -2.24
CA THR A 64 7.25 -0.82 -1.96
C THR A 64 7.36 -2.33 -2.08
N ASP A 65 6.51 -3.01 -1.32
CA ASP A 65 6.40 -4.46 -1.35
C ASP A 65 4.92 -4.79 -1.36
N THR A 66 4.45 -5.32 -2.48
CA THR A 66 3.02 -5.54 -2.69
C THR A 66 2.66 -6.98 -2.37
N HIS A 67 1.68 -7.15 -1.51
CA HIS A 67 1.13 -8.44 -1.15
C HIS A 67 -0.32 -8.51 -1.59
N LEU A 68 -0.67 -9.56 -2.31
CA LEU A 68 -2.04 -9.78 -2.72
C LEU A 68 -2.70 -10.70 -1.69
N VAL A 69 -3.77 -10.21 -1.09
CA VAL A 69 -4.51 -10.99 -0.09
C VAL A 69 -5.62 -11.75 -0.81
N TYR A 70 -5.74 -13.02 -0.50
CA TYR A 70 -6.82 -13.84 -1.03
C TYR A 70 -7.42 -14.67 0.09
N ARG A 71 -8.66 -15.12 -0.11
CA ARG A 71 -9.33 -15.95 0.86
C ARG A 71 -9.28 -17.40 0.41
N LEU A 72 -8.83 -18.27 1.31
CA LEU A 72 -9.00 -19.70 1.11
C LEU A 72 -10.42 -20.05 1.48
N LYS A 73 -11.13 -20.72 0.58
CA LYS A 73 -12.38 -21.39 0.90
C LYS A 73 -12.02 -22.68 1.60
N ALA A 74 -12.16 -22.69 2.86
CA ALA A 74 -11.96 -23.89 3.61
C ALA A 74 -13.13 -24.79 3.43
N SER A 75 -13.02 -24.96 3.56
CA SER A 75 -13.72 -25.48 3.83
C SER A 75 -14.35 -25.65 4.59
N ASN A 76 -14.03 -24.70 4.37
CA ASN A 76 -14.35 -24.61 4.92
C ASN A 76 -14.95 -24.92 5.22
N GLY A 77 -14.72 -24.90 5.05
CA GLY A 77 -15.04 -25.27 5.35
C GLY A 77 -15.28 -25.41 5.77
N LYS A 78 -15.08 -25.43 5.80
CA LYS A 78 -15.12 -25.57 6.20
C LYS A 78 -15.15 -25.45 6.22
#